data_cf3fc27394aaf4cde6921857f0374a3e
#
_entry.id   cf3fc27394aaf4cde6921857f0374a3e
#
_cell.length_a   1.000
_cell.length_b   1.000
_cell.length_c   1.000
_cell.angle_alpha   90.00
_cell.angle_beta   90.00
_cell.angle_gamma   90.00
#
_symmetry.space_group_name_H-M   'P 1'
#
loop_
_entity.id
_entity.type
_entity.pdbx_description
1 polymer ?
#
loop_
_entity_poly.entity_id
_entity_poly.type
_entity_poly.pdbx_seq_one_letter_code
_entity_poly.pdbx_strand_id
1 'polypeptide(L)'
;HHPNPKTSGGARWNYLAAWAWALKQPAGNDQKAKELVAAIFRNVPVLDSGARGSTTTFVERGLGDVLVTWENEGILAVNELGKDKFDIVYPSLSILAEPPVAVVDKVVEKRGTRLTAQAYLDYLYSEEGQQIAAKHYYRPTHPTVAGQYARQFPKLKLVTIDDTFGGWQKAQKTHFADGGTFDQIYLKK
;
A
#
# COMPACT_ATOMS: atom_id res chain seq x y z
N HIS A 1 -0.47 13.50 -4.88
CA HIS A 1 -1.09 12.52 -5.78
C HIS A 1 -1.42 11.22 -5.06
N HIS A 2 -2.49 10.53 -5.43
CA HIS A 2 -2.96 9.33 -4.72
C HIS A 2 -3.77 8.43 -5.67
N PRO A 3 -3.61 7.11 -5.64
CA PRO A 3 -4.48 6.21 -6.41
C PRO A 3 -5.89 6.14 -5.80
N ASN A 4 -6.86 5.66 -6.59
CA ASN A 4 -8.27 5.62 -6.21
C ASN A 4 -8.59 4.41 -5.30
N PRO A 5 -9.09 4.60 -4.07
CA PRO A 5 -9.46 3.51 -3.16
C PRO A 5 -10.59 2.60 -3.65
N LYS A 6 -11.39 3.03 -4.63
CA LYS A 6 -12.43 2.17 -5.22
C LYS A 6 -11.86 1.14 -6.19
N THR A 7 -10.71 1.41 -6.81
CA THR A 7 -10.12 0.56 -7.86
C THR A 7 -8.76 -0.02 -7.50
N SER A 8 -8.05 0.57 -6.51
CA SER A 8 -6.69 0.19 -6.12
C SER A 8 -6.61 -0.35 -4.70
N GLY A 9 -6.08 -1.56 -4.55
CA GLY A 9 -5.74 -2.11 -3.22
C GLY A 9 -4.72 -1.25 -2.50
N GLY A 10 -3.66 -0.80 -3.19
CA GLY A 10 -2.65 0.09 -2.61
C GLY A 10 -3.24 1.38 -2.05
N ALA A 11 -4.21 1.96 -2.75
CA ALA A 11 -4.90 3.15 -2.27
C ALA A 11 -5.67 2.92 -0.97
N ARG A 12 -6.24 1.73 -0.77
CA ARG A 12 -6.91 1.37 0.49
C ARG A 12 -5.92 1.30 1.65
N TRP A 13 -4.75 0.72 1.43
CA TRP A 13 -3.68 0.70 2.42
C TRP A 13 -3.20 2.11 2.77
N ASN A 14 -2.98 2.96 1.78
CA ASN A 14 -2.57 4.36 2.01
C ASN A 14 -3.61 5.14 2.81
N TYR A 15 -4.89 5.01 2.44
CA TYR A 15 -6.02 5.61 3.16
C TYR A 15 -6.06 5.16 4.63
N LEU A 16 -5.96 3.84 4.86
CA LEU A 16 -6.01 3.28 6.20
C LEU A 16 -4.77 3.63 7.03
N ALA A 17 -3.59 3.78 6.41
CA ALA A 17 -2.39 4.26 7.08
C ALA A 17 -2.58 5.69 7.64
N ALA A 18 -3.13 6.60 6.82
CA ALA A 18 -3.43 7.97 7.26
C ALA A 18 -4.50 7.99 8.36
N TRP A 19 -5.54 7.16 8.23
CA TRP A 19 -6.57 7.01 9.27
C TRP A 19 -5.98 6.53 10.59
N ALA A 20 -5.17 5.45 10.56
CA ALA A 20 -4.50 4.89 11.72
C ALA A 20 -3.56 5.89 12.40
N TRP A 21 -2.83 6.68 11.59
CA TRP A 21 -1.99 7.74 12.12
C TRP A 21 -2.80 8.75 12.94
N ALA A 22 -3.93 9.20 12.42
CA ALA A 22 -4.82 10.14 13.13
C ALA A 22 -5.41 9.56 14.41
N LEU A 23 -5.80 8.27 14.40
CA LEU A 23 -6.27 7.60 15.61
C LEU A 23 -5.23 7.54 16.74
N LYS A 24 -3.95 7.47 16.40
CA LYS A 24 -2.83 7.38 17.35
C LYS A 24 -2.33 8.73 17.85
N GLN A 25 -2.86 9.86 17.35
CA GLN A 25 -2.52 11.17 17.89
C GLN A 25 -3.19 11.44 19.24
N PRO A 26 -2.69 12.39 20.04
CA PRO A 26 -3.37 12.81 21.27
C PRO A 26 -4.82 13.22 21.00
N ALA A 27 -5.75 12.66 21.77
CA ALA A 27 -7.19 12.80 21.56
C ALA A 27 -7.67 12.38 20.15
N GLY A 28 -6.97 11.46 19.49
CA GLY A 28 -7.33 10.88 18.20
C GLY A 28 -8.64 10.10 18.28
N ASN A 29 -9.47 10.24 17.27
CA ASN A 29 -10.74 9.53 17.12
C ASN A 29 -11.14 9.45 15.64
N ASP A 30 -12.19 8.69 15.33
CA ASP A 30 -12.65 8.50 13.95
C ASP A 30 -13.06 9.78 13.25
N GLN A 31 -13.61 10.77 13.96
CA GLN A 31 -13.98 12.05 13.38
C GLN A 31 -12.75 12.81 12.91
N LYS A 32 -11.70 12.91 13.73
CA LYS A 32 -10.42 13.53 13.35
C LYS A 32 -9.73 12.78 12.21
N ALA A 33 -9.79 11.45 12.23
CA ALA A 33 -9.26 10.63 11.15
C ALA A 33 -9.99 10.90 9.83
N LYS A 34 -11.32 11.00 9.87
CA LYS A 34 -12.14 11.35 8.71
C LYS A 34 -11.80 12.76 8.17
N GLU A 35 -11.61 13.72 9.06
CA GLU A 35 -11.24 15.10 8.70
C GLU A 35 -9.87 15.17 8.03
N LEU A 36 -8.86 14.45 8.58
CA LEU A 36 -7.53 14.36 8.00
C LEU A 36 -7.56 13.75 6.60
N VAL A 37 -8.20 12.58 6.47
CA VAL A 37 -8.28 11.89 5.17
C VAL A 37 -9.08 12.71 4.16
N ALA A 38 -10.17 13.37 4.57
CA ALA A 38 -10.90 14.30 3.72
C ALA A 38 -10.01 15.46 3.26
N ALA A 39 -9.16 16.01 4.14
CA ALA A 39 -8.21 17.06 3.78
C ALA A 39 -7.18 16.57 2.75
N ILE A 40 -6.65 15.36 2.91
CA ILE A 40 -5.75 14.75 1.93
C ILE A 40 -6.45 14.65 0.57
N PHE A 41 -7.63 14.05 0.50
CA PHE A 41 -8.33 13.83 -0.77
C PHE A 41 -8.87 15.11 -1.44
N ARG A 42 -9.08 16.19 -0.69
CA ARG A 42 -9.38 17.52 -1.28
C ARG A 42 -8.23 18.05 -2.12
N ASN A 43 -6.99 17.69 -1.77
CA ASN A 43 -5.79 18.12 -2.47
C ASN A 43 -5.31 17.14 -3.55
N VAL A 44 -6.08 16.09 -3.84
CA VAL A 44 -5.76 15.12 -4.89
C VAL A 44 -6.45 15.54 -6.20
N PRO A 45 -5.70 16.04 -7.19
CA PRO A 45 -6.28 16.50 -8.46
C PRO A 45 -6.70 15.33 -9.36
N VAL A 46 -5.99 14.21 -9.28
CA VAL A 46 -6.22 13.01 -10.12
C VAL A 46 -6.17 11.76 -9.25
N LEU A 47 -7.16 10.90 -9.40
CA LEU A 47 -7.19 9.57 -8.80
C LEU A 47 -6.95 8.52 -9.88
N ASP A 48 -5.72 8.06 -10.03
CA ASP A 48 -5.39 6.97 -10.95
C ASP A 48 -5.98 5.64 -10.50
N SER A 49 -6.21 4.73 -11.44
CA SER A 49 -6.82 3.42 -11.16
C SER A 49 -5.95 2.48 -10.31
N GLY A 50 -4.63 2.70 -10.25
CA GLY A 50 -3.68 1.86 -9.53
C GLY A 50 -2.43 2.59 -9.06
N ALA A 51 -1.65 1.95 -8.19
CA ALA A 51 -0.46 2.54 -7.57
C ALA A 51 0.61 2.91 -8.63
N ARG A 52 0.95 2.00 -9.55
CA ARG A 52 1.93 2.25 -10.61
C ARG A 52 1.50 3.39 -11.52
N GLY A 53 0.22 3.46 -11.90
CA GLY A 53 -0.33 4.58 -12.69
C GLY A 53 -0.17 5.92 -11.98
N SER A 54 -0.41 5.94 -10.67
CA SER A 54 -0.22 7.12 -9.82
C SER A 54 1.25 7.56 -9.78
N THR A 55 2.18 6.62 -9.63
CA THR A 55 3.63 6.89 -9.68
C THR A 55 4.03 7.47 -11.03
N THR A 56 3.60 6.86 -12.13
CA THR A 56 3.89 7.34 -13.50
C THR A 56 3.34 8.75 -13.73
N THR A 57 2.09 9.01 -13.34
CA THR A 57 1.49 10.33 -13.48
C THR A 57 2.24 11.39 -12.68
N PHE A 58 2.66 11.07 -11.46
CA PHE A 58 3.44 11.99 -10.63
C PHE A 58 4.83 12.26 -11.23
N VAL A 59 5.57 11.21 -11.58
CA VAL A 59 6.97 11.31 -12.02
C VAL A 59 7.08 11.89 -13.44
N GLU A 60 6.29 11.38 -14.39
CA GLU A 60 6.44 11.73 -15.81
C GLU A 60 5.67 12.98 -16.18
N ARG A 61 4.50 13.22 -15.58
CA ARG A 61 3.66 14.38 -15.89
C ARG A 61 3.87 15.54 -14.93
N GLY A 62 4.63 15.35 -13.84
CA GLY A 62 4.92 16.39 -12.86
C GLY A 62 3.68 16.92 -12.16
N LEU A 63 2.65 16.10 -11.95
CA LEU A 63 1.40 16.51 -11.32
C LEU A 63 1.45 16.33 -9.82
N GLY A 64 1.34 17.43 -9.09
CA GLY A 64 1.33 17.49 -7.62
C GLY A 64 2.72 17.53 -7.00
N ASP A 65 2.76 17.88 -5.72
CA ASP A 65 4.00 18.07 -4.96
C ASP A 65 4.36 16.87 -4.08
N VAL A 66 3.37 16.02 -3.78
CA VAL A 66 3.52 14.83 -2.93
C VAL A 66 2.83 13.64 -3.56
N LEU A 67 3.52 12.52 -3.63
CA LEU A 67 2.97 11.21 -3.99
C LEU A 67 2.82 10.36 -2.73
N VAL A 68 1.59 9.96 -2.40
CA VAL A 68 1.32 8.97 -1.35
C VAL A 68 1.20 7.60 -2.01
N THR A 69 2.15 6.73 -1.74
CA THR A 69 2.26 5.45 -2.45
C THR A 69 2.86 4.34 -1.60
N TRP A 70 3.01 3.16 -2.17
CA TRP A 70 3.75 2.05 -1.60
C TRP A 70 5.24 2.36 -1.47
N GLU A 71 5.91 1.77 -0.46
CA GLU A 71 7.35 1.94 -0.27
C GLU A 71 8.17 1.57 -1.53
N ASN A 72 7.86 0.43 -2.16
CA ASN A 72 8.54 0.00 -3.38
C ASN A 72 8.37 0.98 -4.55
N GLU A 73 7.22 1.61 -4.69
CA GLU A 73 6.99 2.63 -5.71
C GLU A 73 7.77 3.91 -5.44
N GLY A 74 7.88 4.32 -4.16
CA GLY A 74 8.70 5.45 -3.76
C GLY A 74 10.19 5.21 -4.04
N ILE A 75 10.71 4.04 -3.67
CA ILE A 75 12.11 3.67 -3.92
C ILE A 75 12.39 3.59 -5.44
N LEU A 76 11.46 3.00 -6.22
CA LEU A 76 11.56 2.95 -7.67
C LEU A 76 11.58 4.36 -8.28
N ALA A 77 10.71 5.24 -7.83
CA ALA A 77 10.65 6.63 -8.32
C ALA A 77 11.98 7.36 -8.13
N VAL A 78 12.59 7.22 -6.95
CA VAL A 78 13.87 7.89 -6.63
C VAL A 78 15.04 7.27 -7.39
N ASN A 79 15.11 5.93 -7.47
CA ASN A 79 16.28 5.25 -8.02
C ASN A 79 16.28 5.15 -9.55
N GLU A 80 15.12 4.99 -10.17
CA GLU A 80 15.03 4.63 -11.58
C GLU A 80 14.26 5.65 -12.44
N LEU A 81 13.17 6.21 -11.90
CA LEU A 81 12.28 7.04 -12.73
C LEU A 81 12.61 8.54 -12.66
N GLY A 82 13.12 9.00 -11.55
CA GLY A 82 13.41 10.43 -11.32
C GLY A 82 14.58 10.64 -10.38
N LYS A 83 15.75 10.09 -10.73
CA LYS A 83 16.96 10.23 -9.93
C LYS A 83 17.24 11.71 -9.61
N ASP A 84 17.51 11.97 -8.34
CA ASP A 84 17.81 13.32 -7.81
C ASP A 84 16.64 14.35 -7.93
N LYS A 85 15.41 13.90 -8.26
CA LYS A 85 14.24 14.78 -8.36
C LYS A 85 13.27 14.65 -7.18
N PHE A 86 13.36 13.57 -6.43
CA PHE A 86 12.41 13.24 -5.37
C PHE A 86 13.12 12.77 -4.12
N ASP A 87 12.53 13.07 -2.97
CA ASP A 87 12.93 12.54 -1.67
C ASP A 87 11.84 11.61 -1.12
N ILE A 88 12.26 10.56 -0.41
CA ILE A 88 11.34 9.68 0.31
C ILE A 88 11.18 10.17 1.74
N VAL A 89 9.95 10.52 2.11
CA VAL A 89 9.59 10.84 3.50
C VAL A 89 8.86 9.64 4.10
N TYR A 90 9.51 8.96 5.02
CA TYR A 90 8.89 7.88 5.78
C TYR A 90 8.03 8.45 6.90
N PRO A 91 6.74 8.07 7.00
CA PRO A 91 5.87 8.57 8.05
C PRO A 91 6.26 8.01 9.43
N SER A 92 5.96 8.76 10.49
CA SER A 92 6.20 8.34 11.88
C SER A 92 5.41 7.08 12.31
N LEU A 93 4.36 6.75 11.58
CA LEU A 93 3.54 5.55 11.70
C LEU A 93 3.09 5.13 10.31
N SER A 94 3.19 3.86 9.98
CA SER A 94 2.67 3.29 8.75
C SER A 94 1.87 2.03 9.03
N ILE A 95 1.38 1.38 7.97
CA ILE A 95 0.59 0.15 8.07
C ILE A 95 1.35 -0.99 7.41
N LEU A 96 1.35 -2.16 8.07
CA LEU A 96 1.92 -3.36 7.50
C LEU A 96 0.99 -3.87 6.38
N ALA A 97 1.47 -3.82 5.16
CA ALA A 97 0.72 -4.32 4.00
C ALA A 97 1.04 -5.80 3.77
N GLU A 98 0.06 -6.65 4.02
CA GLU A 98 0.16 -8.11 3.89
C GLU A 98 -0.90 -8.59 2.88
N PRO A 99 -0.74 -8.33 1.57
CA PRO A 99 -1.69 -8.81 0.58
C PRO A 99 -1.60 -10.34 0.48
N PRO A 100 -2.69 -11.07 0.75
CA PRO A 100 -2.69 -12.52 0.69
C PRO A 100 -2.60 -13.02 -0.74
N VAL A 101 -1.90 -14.14 -0.94
CA VAL A 101 -1.89 -14.90 -2.18
C VAL A 101 -2.49 -16.28 -1.95
N ALA A 102 -3.23 -16.80 -2.93
CA ALA A 102 -3.86 -18.11 -2.84
C ALA A 102 -3.94 -18.80 -4.19
N VAL A 103 -3.89 -20.12 -4.17
CA VAL A 103 -4.23 -20.94 -5.33
C VAL A 103 -5.73 -20.86 -5.59
N VAL A 104 -6.11 -20.65 -6.85
CA VAL A 104 -7.52 -20.67 -7.27
C VAL A 104 -7.91 -22.10 -7.61
N ASP A 105 -8.46 -22.85 -6.65
CA ASP A 105 -8.71 -24.30 -6.74
C ASP A 105 -9.39 -24.73 -8.03
N LYS A 106 -10.55 -24.17 -8.35
CA LYS A 106 -11.30 -24.52 -9.56
C LYS A 106 -10.50 -24.34 -10.86
N VAL A 107 -9.57 -23.38 -10.90
CA VAL A 107 -8.76 -23.10 -12.07
C VAL A 107 -7.64 -24.13 -12.19
N VAL A 108 -6.90 -24.38 -11.10
CA VAL A 108 -5.78 -25.33 -11.14
C VAL A 108 -6.23 -26.77 -11.33
N GLU A 109 -7.40 -27.15 -10.80
CA GLU A 109 -8.01 -28.45 -11.03
C GLU A 109 -8.39 -28.64 -12.50
N LYS A 110 -9.11 -27.67 -13.07
CA LYS A 110 -9.48 -27.71 -14.50
C LYS A 110 -8.27 -27.78 -15.43
N ARG A 111 -7.15 -27.16 -15.06
CA ARG A 111 -5.94 -27.07 -15.88
C ARG A 111 -4.88 -28.13 -15.53
N GLY A 112 -5.04 -28.88 -14.49
CA GLY A 112 -4.03 -29.84 -13.99
C GLY A 112 -2.73 -29.18 -13.49
N THR A 113 -2.81 -27.93 -13.02
CA THR A 113 -1.63 -27.10 -12.68
C THR A 113 -1.43 -26.87 -11.17
N ARG A 114 -2.12 -27.61 -10.31
CA ARG A 114 -2.07 -27.39 -8.85
C ARG A 114 -0.65 -27.44 -8.29
N LEU A 115 0.14 -28.45 -8.62
CA LEU A 115 1.50 -28.58 -8.11
C LEU A 115 2.38 -27.40 -8.55
N THR A 116 2.29 -27.00 -9.81
CA THR A 116 3.06 -25.85 -10.33
C THR A 116 2.65 -24.55 -9.67
N ALA A 117 1.35 -24.32 -9.47
CA ALA A 117 0.85 -23.12 -8.80
C ALA A 117 1.31 -23.07 -7.34
N GLN A 118 1.25 -24.19 -6.63
CA GLN A 118 1.72 -24.28 -5.25
C GLN A 118 3.22 -24.04 -5.16
N ALA A 119 4.02 -24.70 -6.01
CA ALA A 119 5.47 -24.52 -6.04
C ALA A 119 5.85 -23.04 -6.33
N TYR A 120 5.11 -22.34 -7.19
CA TYR A 120 5.32 -20.92 -7.44
C TYR A 120 5.06 -20.08 -6.19
N LEU A 121 3.95 -20.32 -5.47
CA LEU A 121 3.65 -19.58 -4.25
C LEU A 121 4.68 -19.86 -3.14
N ASP A 122 5.10 -21.10 -2.98
CA ASP A 122 6.12 -21.49 -2.00
C ASP A 122 7.47 -20.82 -2.31
N TYR A 123 7.82 -20.73 -3.60
CA TYR A 123 9.04 -20.06 -4.04
C TYR A 123 9.08 -18.57 -3.66
N LEU A 124 7.95 -17.86 -3.63
CA LEU A 124 7.90 -16.45 -3.18
C LEU A 124 8.43 -16.25 -1.76
N TYR A 125 8.37 -17.27 -0.92
CA TYR A 125 8.84 -17.25 0.47
C TYR A 125 10.24 -17.88 0.65
N SER A 126 10.83 -18.45 -0.41
CA SER A 126 12.19 -18.95 -0.38
C SER A 126 13.20 -17.81 -0.24
N GLU A 127 14.42 -18.11 0.21
CA GLU A 127 15.49 -17.12 0.30
C GLU A 127 15.75 -16.47 -1.07
N GLU A 128 15.80 -17.27 -2.15
CA GLU A 128 16.02 -16.78 -3.50
C GLU A 128 14.86 -15.87 -3.98
N GLY A 129 13.61 -16.28 -3.79
CA GLY A 129 12.43 -15.48 -4.12
C GLY A 129 12.41 -14.16 -3.35
N GLN A 130 12.79 -14.17 -2.08
CA GLN A 130 12.89 -12.97 -1.25
C GLN A 130 14.08 -12.08 -1.64
N GLN A 131 15.18 -12.63 -2.12
CA GLN A 131 16.28 -11.87 -2.73
C GLN A 131 15.81 -11.11 -3.97
N ILE A 132 15.06 -11.78 -4.85
CA ILE A 132 14.46 -11.15 -6.03
C ILE A 132 13.49 -10.03 -5.61
N ALA A 133 12.61 -10.29 -4.66
CA ALA A 133 11.70 -9.29 -4.14
C ALA A 133 12.44 -8.04 -3.63
N ALA A 134 13.49 -8.22 -2.83
CA ALA A 134 14.27 -7.12 -2.28
C ALA A 134 15.02 -6.32 -3.36
N LYS A 135 15.52 -6.96 -4.41
CA LYS A 135 16.11 -6.28 -5.58
C LYS A 135 15.12 -5.39 -6.32
N HIS A 136 13.84 -5.74 -6.29
CA HIS A 136 12.74 -4.96 -6.88
C HIS A 136 12.04 -4.06 -5.86
N TYR A 137 12.73 -3.72 -4.76
CA TYR A 137 12.30 -2.78 -3.74
C TYR A 137 11.14 -3.23 -2.85
N TYR A 138 10.80 -4.52 -2.89
CA TYR A 138 9.83 -5.09 -1.94
C TYR A 138 10.54 -5.49 -0.65
N ARG A 139 9.99 -5.08 0.47
CA ARG A 139 10.54 -5.38 1.80
C ARG A 139 10.52 -6.89 2.06
N PRO A 140 11.68 -7.55 2.19
CA PRO A 140 11.72 -8.99 2.38
C PRO A 140 11.30 -9.38 3.80
N THR A 141 10.64 -10.53 3.93
CA THR A 141 10.24 -11.12 5.22
C THR A 141 11.21 -12.23 5.68
N HIS A 142 12.01 -12.80 4.77
CA HIS A 142 13.04 -13.80 5.12
C HIS A 142 14.14 -13.15 5.95
N PRO A 143 14.46 -13.66 7.18
CA PRO A 143 15.35 -12.97 8.13
C PRO A 143 16.75 -12.68 7.57
N THR A 144 17.37 -13.64 6.89
CA THR A 144 18.69 -13.49 6.27
C THR A 144 18.67 -12.36 5.22
N VAL A 145 17.68 -12.37 4.33
CA VAL A 145 17.56 -11.37 3.27
C VAL A 145 17.23 -10.00 3.85
N ALA A 146 16.33 -9.94 4.84
CA ALA A 146 16.01 -8.68 5.53
C ALA A 146 17.25 -8.05 6.16
N GLY A 147 18.15 -8.86 6.75
CA GLY A 147 19.43 -8.39 7.28
C GLY A 147 20.33 -7.78 6.20
N GLN A 148 20.44 -8.41 5.05
CA GLN A 148 21.26 -7.95 3.93
C GLN A 148 20.77 -6.60 3.35
N TYR A 149 19.47 -6.38 3.33
CA TYR A 149 18.83 -5.18 2.79
C TYR A 149 18.42 -4.13 3.85
N ALA A 150 18.91 -4.26 5.08
CA ALA A 150 18.53 -3.38 6.20
C ALA A 150 18.83 -1.89 5.95
N ARG A 151 19.80 -1.56 5.09
CA ARG A 151 20.09 -0.17 4.71
C ARG A 151 19.05 0.42 3.75
N GLN A 152 18.44 -0.43 2.91
CA GLN A 152 17.41 -0.02 1.95
C GLN A 152 16.06 0.19 2.63
N PHE A 153 15.77 -0.59 3.66
CA PHE A 153 14.48 -0.61 4.34
C PHE A 153 14.62 -0.16 5.80
N PRO A 154 14.40 1.11 6.11
CA PRO A 154 14.50 1.62 7.48
C PRO A 154 13.46 0.98 8.39
N LYS A 155 13.75 0.93 9.69
CA LYS A 155 12.78 0.47 10.68
C LYS A 155 11.62 1.45 10.77
N LEU A 156 10.41 0.94 10.65
CA LEU A 156 9.17 1.71 10.73
C LEU A 156 8.31 1.23 11.90
N LYS A 157 7.58 2.17 12.51
CA LYS A 157 6.51 1.84 13.43
C LYS A 157 5.27 1.49 12.59
N LEU A 158 4.81 0.24 12.71
CA LEU A 158 3.72 -0.29 11.91
C LEU A 158 2.51 -0.65 12.79
N VAL A 159 1.33 -0.50 12.22
CA VAL A 159 0.08 -1.07 12.71
C VAL A 159 -0.41 -2.14 11.74
N THR A 160 -1.25 -3.05 12.21
CA THR A 160 -1.90 -4.06 11.37
C THR A 160 -3.36 -3.70 11.09
N ILE A 161 -3.92 -4.31 10.04
CA ILE A 161 -5.35 -4.21 9.75
C ILE A 161 -6.19 -4.80 10.88
N ASP A 162 -5.76 -5.94 11.40
CA ASP A 162 -6.53 -6.64 12.41
C ASP A 162 -6.58 -5.87 13.73
N ASP A 163 -5.43 -5.39 14.21
CA ASP A 163 -5.35 -4.66 15.47
C ASP A 163 -6.06 -3.30 15.44
N THR A 164 -6.00 -2.60 14.29
CA THR A 164 -6.50 -1.22 14.23
C THR A 164 -7.92 -1.14 13.70
N PHE A 165 -8.29 -2.01 12.75
CA PHE A 165 -9.57 -1.92 12.03
C PHE A 165 -10.47 -3.15 12.24
N GLY A 166 -9.99 -4.18 12.95
CA GLY A 166 -10.74 -5.43 13.16
C GLY A 166 -10.87 -6.29 11.89
N GLY A 167 -9.84 -6.24 11.04
CA GLY A 167 -9.72 -7.05 9.83
C GLY A 167 -10.30 -6.40 8.57
N TRP A 168 -9.93 -6.99 7.41
CA TRP A 168 -10.32 -6.47 6.11
C TRP A 168 -11.82 -6.45 5.85
N GLN A 169 -12.59 -7.42 6.34
CA GLN A 169 -14.04 -7.43 6.14
C GLN A 169 -14.70 -6.20 6.76
N LYS A 170 -14.30 -5.85 7.99
CA LYS A 170 -14.81 -4.67 8.68
C LYS A 170 -14.33 -3.39 8.03
N ALA A 171 -13.03 -3.29 7.71
CA ALA A 171 -12.45 -2.12 7.05
C ALA A 171 -13.11 -1.87 5.68
N GLN A 172 -13.31 -2.93 4.88
CA GLN A 172 -13.98 -2.83 3.58
C GLN A 172 -15.41 -2.32 3.71
N LYS A 173 -16.17 -2.88 4.64
CA LYS A 173 -17.58 -2.49 4.86
C LYS A 173 -17.68 -1.04 5.33
N THR A 174 -16.83 -0.63 6.25
CA THR A 174 -16.89 0.72 6.87
C THR A 174 -16.40 1.81 5.91
N HIS A 175 -15.28 1.56 5.22
CA HIS A 175 -14.59 2.62 4.51
C HIS A 175 -14.81 2.60 3.00
N PHE A 176 -14.94 1.44 2.36
CA PHE A 176 -14.83 1.30 0.91
C PHE A 176 -16.04 0.70 0.20
N ALA A 177 -17.01 0.16 0.93
CA ALA A 177 -18.30 -0.24 0.36
C ALA A 177 -19.04 0.97 -0.21
N ASP A 178 -20.03 0.73 -1.06
CA ASP A 178 -20.87 1.80 -1.59
C ASP A 178 -21.60 2.53 -0.45
N GLY A 179 -21.49 3.86 -0.45
CA GLY A 179 -21.94 4.70 0.65
C GLY A 179 -21.04 4.70 1.89
N GLY A 180 -19.91 3.98 1.87
CA GLY A 180 -18.93 3.97 2.94
C GLY A 180 -18.24 5.32 3.16
N THR A 181 -17.33 5.36 4.15
CA THR A 181 -16.70 6.62 4.56
C THR A 181 -15.95 7.31 3.42
N PHE A 182 -15.31 6.56 2.53
CA PHE A 182 -14.61 7.16 1.39
C PHE A 182 -15.57 7.88 0.45
N ASP A 183 -16.71 7.29 0.12
CA ASP A 183 -17.72 7.94 -0.72
C ASP A 183 -18.24 9.23 -0.08
N GLN A 184 -18.49 9.22 1.23
CA GLN A 184 -18.92 10.41 1.98
C GLN A 184 -17.88 11.54 1.97
N ILE A 185 -16.58 11.20 1.95
CA ILE A 185 -15.48 12.14 1.87
C ILE A 185 -15.37 12.72 0.45
N TYR A 186 -15.43 11.87 -0.56
CA TYR A 186 -15.12 12.21 -1.95
C TYR A 186 -16.31 12.84 -2.70
N LEU A 187 -17.54 12.38 -2.45
CA LEU A 187 -18.76 12.91 -3.11
C LEU A 187 -19.18 14.31 -2.62
N LYS A 188 -18.53 14.86 -1.61
CA LYS A 188 -18.76 16.23 -1.12
C LYS A 188 -17.90 17.28 -1.84
N LYS A 189 -17.36 16.95 -3.01
CA LYS A 189 -16.70 17.93 -3.88
C LYS A 189 -17.69 18.66 -4.76
#